data_e4e6a64534b8c73fc2686c065dd903e5
#
_entry.id   e4e6a64534b8c73fc2686c065dd903e5
#
_cell.length_a   1.000
_cell.length_b   1.000
_cell.length_c   1.000
_cell.angle_alpha   90.00
_cell.angle_beta   90.00
_cell.angle_gamma   90.00
#
_symmetry.space_group_name_H-M   'P 1'
#
loop_
_entity.id
_entity.type
_entity.pdbx_description
1 polymer ?
#
loop_
_entity_poly.entity_id
_entity_poly.type
_entity_poly.pdbx_seq_one_letter_code
_entity_poly.pdbx_strand_id
1 'polypeptide(L)'
;MQNVPPGRYAAVAFSTSEKGFGKVREVTLFLLPKTVVKQSDTTVVSGSISFMGEYEVGTSTMVLQEKAADPVQEHYFEAFWGKPLAQVIADLQMIGTPAYFAVHTVSVKQGSRDAAAEARFLAAAKRDLEPAWAPVIERRRTAAK
;
A
#
# COMPACT_ATOMS: atom_id res chain seq x y z
N MET A 1 -1.41 7.87 2.07
CA MET A 1 -0.70 8.24 3.30
C MET A 1 -0.52 9.74 3.34
N GLN A 2 -0.71 10.36 4.49
CA GLN A 2 -0.53 11.78 4.70
C GLN A 2 0.53 11.99 5.77
N ASN A 3 1.27 13.11 5.67
CA ASN A 3 2.24 13.54 6.70
C ASN A 3 3.33 12.50 7.03
N VAL A 4 3.84 11.82 6.03
CA VAL A 4 4.98 10.92 6.22
C VAL A 4 6.29 11.71 6.29
N PRO A 5 7.29 11.28 7.10
CA PRO A 5 8.60 11.90 7.12
C PRO A 5 9.26 11.88 5.73
N PRO A 6 10.19 12.81 5.43
CA PRO A 6 11.02 12.70 4.25
C PRO A 6 11.79 11.39 4.25
N GLY A 7 11.86 10.73 3.09
CA GLY A 7 12.53 9.43 2.98
C GLY A 7 12.20 8.71 1.68
N ARG A 8 12.70 7.49 1.59
CA ARG A 8 12.45 6.58 0.47
C ARG A 8 11.33 5.61 0.83
N TYR A 9 10.35 5.45 -0.05
CA TYR A 9 9.14 4.67 0.17
C TYR A 9 8.85 3.76 -1.01
N ALA A 10 8.27 2.60 -0.72
CA ALA A 10 7.72 1.69 -1.71
C ALA A 10 6.36 1.14 -1.23
N ALA A 11 5.46 0.85 -2.15
CA ALA A 11 4.23 0.16 -1.84
C ALA A 11 4.51 -1.35 -1.68
N VAL A 12 4.33 -1.90 -0.49
CA VAL A 12 4.63 -3.30 -0.18
C VAL A 12 3.39 -4.15 0.01
N ALA A 13 2.31 -3.54 0.49
CA ALA A 13 1.05 -4.22 0.79
C ALA A 13 -0.11 -3.23 0.85
N PHE A 14 -1.34 -3.74 0.75
CA PHE A 14 -2.55 -3.01 1.12
C PHE A 14 -3.47 -3.94 1.92
N SER A 15 -4.40 -3.38 2.66
CA SER A 15 -5.39 -4.14 3.40
C SER A 15 -6.81 -3.73 3.03
N THR A 16 -7.71 -4.68 3.06
CA THR A 16 -9.15 -4.43 3.05
C THR A 16 -9.73 -4.80 4.41
N SER A 17 -10.72 -4.06 4.86
CA SER A 17 -11.46 -4.42 6.06
C SER A 17 -12.95 -4.43 5.76
N GLU A 18 -13.61 -5.55 6.02
CA GLU A 18 -15.04 -5.69 5.90
C GLU A 18 -15.69 -5.77 7.28
N LYS A 19 -16.93 -5.29 7.40
CA LYS A 19 -17.73 -5.51 8.60
C LYS A 19 -18.23 -6.94 8.56
N GLY A 20 -17.59 -7.81 9.34
CA GLY A 20 -18.10 -9.15 9.61
C GLY A 20 -19.35 -9.13 10.51
N PHE A 21 -19.92 -10.30 10.77
CA PHE A 21 -21.09 -10.48 11.63
C PHE A 21 -20.74 -10.02 13.07
N GLY A 22 -21.45 -9.01 13.58
CA GLY A 22 -21.22 -8.45 14.92
C GLY A 22 -20.14 -7.35 14.94
N LYS A 23 -19.26 -7.38 15.96
CA LYS A 23 -18.17 -6.38 16.16
C LYS A 23 -16.85 -6.78 15.51
N VAL A 24 -16.80 -7.95 14.86
CA VAL A 24 -15.56 -8.48 14.28
C VAL A 24 -15.33 -7.85 12.91
N ARG A 25 -14.15 -7.31 12.67
CA ARG A 25 -13.69 -6.87 11.35
C ARG A 25 -12.82 -7.97 10.76
N GLU A 26 -13.16 -8.41 9.58
CA GLU A 26 -12.26 -9.20 8.76
C GLU A 26 -11.24 -8.26 8.12
N VAL A 27 -9.97 -8.51 8.36
CA VAL A 27 -8.87 -7.75 7.76
C VAL A 27 -8.08 -8.71 6.88
N THR A 28 -8.05 -8.42 5.60
CA THR A 28 -7.21 -9.17 4.64
C THR A 28 -6.04 -8.28 4.23
N LEU A 29 -4.83 -8.79 4.40
CA LEU A 29 -3.60 -8.16 3.96
C LEU A 29 -3.18 -8.77 2.61
N PHE A 30 -3.00 -7.92 1.62
CA PHE A 30 -2.57 -8.30 0.29
C PHE A 30 -1.14 -7.81 0.05
N LEU A 31 -0.22 -8.75 -0.14
CA LEU A 31 1.17 -8.44 -0.49
C LEU A 31 1.28 -8.15 -1.99
N LEU A 32 1.92 -7.05 -2.30
CA LEU A 32 2.17 -6.65 -3.67
C LEU A 32 3.37 -7.43 -4.25
N PRO A 33 3.32 -7.82 -5.53
CA PRO A 33 4.43 -8.53 -6.15
C PRO A 33 5.68 -7.65 -6.23
N LYS A 34 6.84 -8.31 -6.24
CA LYS A 34 8.16 -7.67 -6.27
C LYS A 34 8.31 -6.60 -7.35
N THR A 35 7.68 -6.79 -8.49
CA THR A 35 7.68 -5.83 -9.60
C THR A 35 7.04 -4.50 -9.18
N VAL A 36 5.90 -4.54 -8.47
CA VAL A 36 5.21 -3.35 -7.98
C VAL A 36 6.01 -2.68 -6.87
N VAL A 37 6.56 -3.46 -5.94
CA VAL A 37 7.43 -2.91 -4.88
C VAL A 37 8.56 -2.07 -5.49
N LYS A 38 9.25 -2.60 -6.51
CA LYS A 38 10.32 -1.89 -7.21
C LYS A 38 9.84 -0.69 -8.01
N GLN A 39 8.71 -0.83 -8.72
CA GLN A 39 8.18 0.24 -9.56
C GLN A 39 7.60 1.39 -8.74
N SER A 40 7.07 1.12 -7.55
CA SER A 40 6.49 2.13 -6.67
C SER A 40 7.54 2.89 -5.84
N ASP A 41 8.80 2.46 -5.88
CA ASP A 41 9.89 3.11 -5.15
C ASP A 41 9.99 4.60 -5.52
N THR A 42 9.92 5.45 -4.52
CA THR A 42 9.91 6.90 -4.69
C THR A 42 10.53 7.61 -3.48
N THR A 43 11.10 8.78 -3.74
CA THR A 43 11.60 9.66 -2.67
C THR A 43 10.57 10.72 -2.35
N VAL A 44 10.21 10.81 -1.08
CA VAL A 44 9.35 11.86 -0.52
C VAL A 44 10.23 12.92 0.11
N VAL A 45 10.01 14.17 -0.27
CA VAL A 45 10.66 15.34 0.34
C VAL A 45 9.63 16.17 1.11
N SER A 46 10.08 16.91 2.13
CA SER A 46 9.20 17.75 2.95
C SER A 46 8.39 18.73 2.10
N GLY A 47 7.11 18.87 2.38
CA GLY A 47 6.20 19.80 1.70
C GLY A 47 5.90 19.42 0.24
N SER A 48 6.14 18.17 -0.16
CA SER A 48 5.82 17.66 -1.49
C SER A 48 4.72 16.60 -1.46
N ILE A 49 4.17 16.32 -2.66
CA ILE A 49 3.32 15.17 -2.90
C ILE A 49 4.01 14.26 -3.91
N SER A 50 4.04 12.97 -3.64
CA SER A 50 4.70 11.98 -4.48
C SER A 50 3.71 10.95 -5.01
N PHE A 51 3.80 10.66 -6.30
CA PHE A 51 3.01 9.65 -6.98
C PHE A 51 3.81 8.35 -7.10
N MET A 52 3.32 7.28 -6.50
CA MET A 52 3.98 5.97 -6.47
C MET A 52 3.56 5.06 -7.63
N GLY A 53 2.60 5.47 -8.42
CA GLY A 53 2.00 4.71 -9.51
C GLY A 53 0.53 4.36 -9.24
N GLU A 54 -0.16 3.99 -10.31
CA GLU A 54 -1.53 3.45 -10.31
C GLU A 54 -1.46 1.99 -10.74
N TYR A 55 -2.07 1.09 -9.97
CA TYR A 55 -1.97 -0.36 -10.21
C TYR A 55 -3.35 -0.99 -10.16
N GLU A 56 -3.69 -1.75 -11.21
CA GLU A 56 -4.88 -2.57 -11.22
C GLU A 56 -4.56 -3.95 -10.66
N VAL A 57 -5.18 -4.27 -9.54
CA VAL A 57 -4.95 -5.51 -8.80
C VAL A 57 -6.02 -6.53 -9.12
N GLY A 58 -5.61 -7.72 -9.52
CA GLY A 58 -6.50 -8.87 -9.70
C GLY A 58 -6.57 -9.72 -8.44
N THR A 59 -7.77 -9.93 -7.93
CA THR A 59 -8.02 -10.76 -6.73
C THR A 59 -8.30 -12.23 -7.04
N SER A 60 -8.40 -12.61 -8.33
CA SER A 60 -8.76 -13.96 -8.75
C SER A 60 -7.70 -15.05 -8.50
N THR A 61 -6.48 -14.66 -8.12
CA THR A 61 -5.37 -15.57 -7.78
C THR A 61 -4.82 -15.20 -6.40
N MET A 62 -5.66 -15.30 -5.39
CA MET A 62 -5.20 -15.15 -4.01
C MET A 62 -4.48 -16.45 -3.60
N VAL A 63 -3.17 -16.35 -3.41
CA VAL A 63 -2.36 -17.45 -2.87
C VAL A 63 -1.97 -17.08 -1.46
N LEU A 64 -2.26 -17.95 -0.51
CA LEU A 64 -1.81 -17.79 0.86
C LEU A 64 -0.29 -17.69 0.87
N GLN A 65 0.23 -16.62 1.46
CA GLN A 65 1.66 -16.39 1.51
C GLN A 65 2.21 -16.64 2.91
N GLU A 66 3.21 -17.49 2.98
CA GLU A 66 3.91 -17.82 4.22
C GLU A 66 5.23 -17.05 4.38
N LYS A 67 5.73 -16.43 3.32
CA LYS A 67 7.01 -15.72 3.30
C LYS A 67 6.90 -14.44 2.48
N ALA A 68 7.66 -13.42 2.87
CA ALA A 68 7.80 -12.23 2.05
C ALA A 68 8.46 -12.58 0.70
N ALA A 69 7.94 -12.01 -0.38
CA ALA A 69 8.47 -12.23 -1.72
C ALA A 69 9.71 -11.37 -2.03
N ASP A 70 9.98 -10.38 -1.20
CA ASP A 70 11.05 -9.41 -1.40
C ASP A 70 11.61 -8.94 -0.06
N PRO A 71 12.94 -8.71 0.04
CA PRO A 71 13.57 -8.19 1.26
C PRO A 71 12.98 -6.88 1.78
N VAL A 72 12.43 -6.03 0.89
CA VAL A 72 11.75 -4.78 1.30
C VAL A 72 10.46 -5.08 2.05
N GLN A 73 9.72 -6.12 1.66
CA GLN A 73 8.53 -6.57 2.39
C GLN A 73 8.91 -7.14 3.75
N GLU A 74 9.96 -7.96 3.82
CA GLU A 74 10.45 -8.52 5.08
C GLU A 74 10.85 -7.41 6.05
N HIS A 75 11.64 -6.45 5.56
CA HIS A 75 12.03 -5.28 6.35
C HIS A 75 10.83 -4.47 6.85
N TYR A 76 9.76 -4.33 6.05
CA TYR A 76 8.53 -3.67 6.48
C TYR A 76 7.88 -4.39 7.67
N PHE A 77 7.80 -5.72 7.63
CA PHE A 77 7.22 -6.49 8.74
C PHE A 77 8.09 -6.40 9.99
N GLU A 78 9.41 -6.52 9.85
CA GLU A 78 10.34 -6.35 10.97
C GLU A 78 10.26 -4.95 11.59
N ALA A 79 10.23 -3.90 10.77
CA ALA A 79 10.20 -2.52 11.24
C ALA A 79 8.84 -2.13 11.86
N PHE A 80 7.74 -2.60 11.30
CA PHE A 80 6.40 -2.19 11.71
C PHE A 80 5.80 -3.13 12.79
N TRP A 81 6.03 -4.44 12.68
CA TRP A 81 5.48 -5.45 13.56
C TRP A 81 6.51 -5.98 14.57
N GLY A 82 7.77 -5.62 14.42
CA GLY A 82 8.87 -6.12 15.24
C GLY A 82 9.20 -7.60 15.01
N LYS A 83 8.67 -8.21 13.95
CA LYS A 83 8.77 -9.65 13.68
C LYS A 83 8.79 -9.92 12.17
N PRO A 84 9.47 -11.01 11.73
CA PRO A 84 9.38 -11.50 10.36
C PRO A 84 7.93 -11.84 9.96
N LEU A 85 7.60 -11.76 8.68
CA LEU A 85 6.26 -12.07 8.17
C LEU A 85 5.78 -13.46 8.61
N ALA A 86 6.64 -14.47 8.54
CA ALA A 86 6.30 -15.85 8.96
C ALA A 86 5.83 -15.91 10.42
N GLN A 87 6.48 -15.16 11.31
CA GLN A 87 6.10 -15.08 12.72
C GLN A 87 4.78 -14.31 12.90
N VAL A 88 4.57 -13.24 12.16
CA VAL A 88 3.30 -12.48 12.18
C VAL A 88 2.14 -13.39 11.78
N ILE A 89 2.30 -14.19 10.72
CA ILE A 89 1.29 -15.14 10.28
C ILE A 89 1.01 -16.20 11.36
N ALA A 90 2.06 -16.77 11.93
CA ALA A 90 1.92 -17.79 12.98
C ALA A 90 1.19 -17.25 14.23
N ASP A 91 1.55 -16.06 14.68
CA ASP A 91 0.92 -15.42 15.84
C ASP A 91 -0.57 -15.13 15.59
N LEU A 92 -0.91 -14.71 14.39
CA LEU A 92 -2.30 -14.40 14.01
C LEU A 92 -3.17 -15.67 13.92
N GLN A 93 -2.59 -16.80 13.51
CA GLN A 93 -3.27 -18.10 13.51
C GLN A 93 -3.50 -18.66 14.92
N MET A 94 -2.64 -18.31 15.88
CA MET A 94 -2.71 -18.79 17.27
C MET A 94 -3.73 -18.05 18.14
N ILE A 95 -4.16 -16.86 17.79
CA ILE A 95 -5.01 -16.01 18.65
C ILE A 95 -6.46 -16.50 18.77
N GLY A 96 -6.89 -17.56 18.07
CA GLY A 96 -8.17 -18.23 18.30
C GLY A 96 -9.41 -17.32 18.27
N THR A 97 -9.26 -16.07 17.87
CA THR A 97 -10.36 -15.13 17.65
C THR A 97 -10.85 -15.28 16.22
N PRO A 98 -12.15 -15.13 15.96
CA PRO A 98 -12.70 -15.17 14.60
C PRO A 98 -12.36 -13.90 13.78
N ALA A 99 -11.28 -13.20 14.09
CA ALA A 99 -10.70 -12.23 13.21
C ALA A 99 -9.93 -13.01 12.14
N TYR A 100 -10.59 -13.27 11.03
CA TYR A 100 -9.94 -13.88 9.87
C TYR A 100 -8.90 -12.91 9.32
N PHE A 101 -7.67 -13.11 9.74
CA PHE A 101 -6.54 -12.40 9.16
C PHE A 101 -5.93 -13.31 8.11
N ALA A 102 -6.12 -12.97 6.87
CA ALA A 102 -5.52 -13.68 5.76
C ALA A 102 -4.44 -12.82 5.10
N VAL A 103 -3.29 -13.42 4.82
CA VAL A 103 -2.23 -12.79 4.02
C VAL A 103 -2.21 -13.45 2.65
N HIS A 104 -2.45 -12.68 1.62
CA HIS A 104 -2.50 -13.16 0.25
C HIS A 104 -1.52 -12.41 -0.64
N THR A 105 -1.02 -13.07 -1.67
CA THR A 105 -0.43 -12.38 -2.82
C THR A 105 -1.51 -12.07 -3.85
N VAL A 106 -1.30 -10.98 -4.56
CA VAL A 106 -2.18 -10.57 -5.66
C VAL A 106 -1.41 -10.49 -6.96
N SER A 107 -2.09 -10.76 -8.06
CA SER A 107 -1.58 -10.43 -9.38
C SER A 107 -1.84 -8.95 -9.69
N VAL A 108 -0.90 -8.32 -10.36
CA VAL A 108 -1.09 -6.97 -10.91
C VAL A 108 -1.30 -7.10 -12.41
N LYS A 109 -2.47 -6.70 -12.89
CA LYS A 109 -2.84 -6.78 -14.30
C LYS A 109 -2.20 -5.65 -15.10
N GLN A 110 -2.19 -4.46 -14.52
CA GLN A 110 -1.66 -3.26 -15.17
C GLN A 110 -1.09 -2.32 -14.12
N GLY A 111 0.02 -1.68 -14.47
CA GLY A 111 0.61 -0.60 -13.68
C GLY A 111 0.99 0.56 -14.59
N SER A 112 0.79 1.79 -14.11
CA SER A 112 1.17 3.00 -14.84
C SER A 112 1.75 4.05 -13.91
N ARG A 113 2.78 4.73 -14.41
CA ARG A 113 3.36 5.96 -13.82
C ARG A 113 3.39 7.10 -14.84
N ASP A 114 2.58 7.02 -15.87
CA ASP A 114 2.48 8.05 -16.89
C ASP A 114 1.78 9.34 -16.39
N ALA A 115 1.85 10.38 -17.18
CA ALA A 115 1.25 11.68 -16.86
C ALA A 115 -0.29 11.60 -16.68
N ALA A 116 -0.97 10.69 -17.39
CA ALA A 116 -2.40 10.53 -17.25
C ALA A 116 -2.78 9.89 -15.92
N ALA A 117 -2.04 8.87 -15.47
CA ALA A 117 -2.20 8.25 -14.15
C ALA A 117 -1.88 9.26 -13.04
N GLU A 118 -0.81 10.04 -13.15
CA GLU A 118 -0.49 11.10 -12.20
C GLU A 118 -1.57 12.19 -12.15
N ALA A 119 -2.15 12.56 -13.28
CA ALA A 119 -3.24 13.54 -13.32
C ALA A 119 -4.49 13.02 -12.58
N ARG A 120 -4.85 11.74 -12.74
CA ARG A 120 -5.93 11.10 -11.96
C ARG A 120 -5.67 11.09 -10.47
N PHE A 121 -4.45 10.73 -10.09
CA PHE A 121 -4.00 10.77 -8.69
C PHE A 121 -4.11 12.17 -8.09
N LEU A 122 -3.64 13.21 -8.79
CA LEU A 122 -3.70 14.60 -8.31
C LEU A 122 -5.14 15.12 -8.23
N ALA A 123 -6.02 14.69 -9.13
CA ALA A 123 -7.46 15.02 -9.06
C ALA A 123 -8.12 14.36 -7.83
N ALA A 124 -7.81 13.09 -7.55
CA ALA A 124 -8.29 12.41 -6.35
C ALA A 124 -7.72 13.06 -5.07
N ALA A 125 -6.41 13.35 -5.06
CA ALA A 125 -5.77 14.03 -3.93
C ALA A 125 -6.40 15.39 -3.63
N LYS A 126 -6.78 16.16 -4.65
CA LYS A 126 -7.46 17.45 -4.47
C LYS A 126 -8.84 17.30 -3.81
N ARG A 127 -9.54 16.21 -4.09
CA ARG A 127 -10.86 15.92 -3.52
C ARG A 127 -10.76 15.40 -2.08
N ASP A 128 -9.78 14.56 -1.80
CA ASP A 128 -9.75 13.69 -0.62
C ASP A 128 -8.79 14.20 0.48
N LEU A 129 -7.85 15.10 0.15
CA LEU A 129 -6.92 15.68 1.11
C LEU A 129 -7.46 16.99 1.71
N GLU A 130 -6.94 17.31 2.89
CA GLU A 130 -7.26 18.56 3.58
C GLU A 130 -6.92 19.80 2.73
N PRO A 131 -7.65 20.92 2.89
CA PRO A 131 -7.43 22.15 2.12
C PRO A 131 -5.99 22.69 2.17
N ALA A 132 -5.25 22.41 3.26
CA ALA A 132 -3.85 22.80 3.41
C ALA A 132 -2.92 22.22 2.31
N TRP A 133 -3.31 21.11 1.67
CA TRP A 133 -2.56 20.49 0.58
C TRP A 133 -2.84 21.08 -0.80
N ALA A 134 -3.87 21.88 -0.95
CA ALA A 134 -4.25 22.44 -2.25
C ALA A 134 -3.12 23.19 -2.96
N PRO A 135 -2.31 24.06 -2.30
CA PRO A 135 -1.20 24.74 -2.97
C PRO A 135 -0.09 23.77 -3.44
N VAL A 136 0.12 22.67 -2.70
CA VAL A 136 1.12 21.67 -3.06
C VAL A 136 0.68 20.89 -4.30
N ILE A 137 -0.60 20.50 -4.35
CA ILE A 137 -1.20 19.81 -5.49
C ILE A 137 -1.14 20.67 -6.76
N GLU A 138 -1.51 21.94 -6.67
CA GLU A 138 -1.51 22.85 -7.83
C GLU A 138 -0.08 23.10 -8.35
N ARG A 139 0.91 23.25 -7.47
CA ARG A 139 2.33 23.34 -7.88
C ARG A 139 2.77 22.08 -8.65
N ARG A 140 2.40 20.89 -8.16
CA ARG A 140 2.75 19.63 -8.83
C ARG A 140 2.08 19.50 -10.19
N ARG A 141 0.80 19.87 -10.32
CA ARG A 141 0.06 19.89 -11.60
C ARG A 141 0.69 20.81 -12.64
N THR A 142 1.20 21.95 -12.20
CA THR A 142 1.85 22.91 -13.10
C THR A 142 3.21 22.41 -13.58
N ALA A 143 3.95 21.69 -12.72
CA ALA A 143 5.26 21.13 -13.07
C ALA A 143 5.18 19.88 -13.98
N ALA A 144 4.00 19.22 -14.05
CA ALA A 144 3.76 18.02 -14.86
C ALA A 144 3.27 18.32 -16.28
N LYS A 145 3.07 19.61 -16.63
CA LYS A 145 2.74 20.10 -17.98
C LYS A 145 4.00 20.49 -18.74
#